data_a9b325d47fc8fece20f570f4a49095b8
#
_entry.id   a9b325d47fc8fece20f570f4a49095b8
#
_cell.length_a   1.000
_cell.length_b   1.000
_cell.length_c   1.000
_cell.angle_alpha   90.00
_cell.angle_beta   90.00
_cell.angle_gamma   90.00
#
_symmetry.space_group_name_H-M   'P 1'
#
loop_
_entity.id
_entity.type
_entity.pdbx_description
1 polymer ?
#
loop_
_entity_poly.entity_id
_entity_poly.type
_entity_poly.pdbx_seq_one_letter_code
_entity_poly.pdbx_strand_id
1 'polypeptide(L)'
;MAEVSNSNIHLALVHFPVYNKTGEVIVSSVTTLDIHDISRACRTFGVGTFYVITPLKTQQELVHRLIGHWLEGFGAEYNPIRKEALLKTVVKNNLEEAVKEVSEQSGKKPRIIVTGAKRAPRGIGYEALKKEFKQGEPNLLVFGTGWGLEKNLIEKADHALLPIEGLSLIHI
;
A
#
# COMPACT_ATOMS: atom_id res chain seq x y z
N MET A 1 -9.22 -16.14 19.85
CA MET A 1 -8.13 -15.79 18.91
C MET A 1 -8.75 -15.78 17.52
N ALA A 2 -8.91 -14.61 16.90
CA ALA A 2 -9.39 -14.57 15.52
C ALA A 2 -8.32 -15.22 14.64
N GLU A 3 -8.72 -16.22 13.87
CA GLU A 3 -7.87 -16.81 12.83
C GLU A 3 -7.30 -15.68 11.97
N VAL A 4 -5.97 -15.69 11.81
CA VAL A 4 -5.29 -14.83 10.85
C VAL A 4 -5.76 -15.30 9.47
N SER A 5 -6.84 -14.73 9.00
CA SER A 5 -7.33 -14.98 7.65
C SER A 5 -6.17 -14.67 6.71
N ASN A 6 -5.75 -15.67 5.94
CA ASN A 6 -4.70 -15.54 4.94
C ASN A 6 -5.30 -14.71 3.81
N SER A 7 -5.31 -13.38 3.98
CA SER A 7 -5.89 -12.45 3.02
C SER A 7 -5.09 -12.50 1.73
N ASN A 8 -5.76 -12.68 0.61
CA ASN A 8 -5.17 -12.61 -0.73
C ASN A 8 -5.02 -11.16 -1.24
N ILE A 9 -5.31 -10.17 -0.39
CA ILE A 9 -5.21 -8.75 -0.74
C ILE A 9 -4.13 -8.12 0.13
N HIS A 10 -3.14 -7.52 -0.51
CA HIS A 10 -2.06 -6.74 0.09
C HIS A 10 -2.11 -5.31 -0.40
N LEU A 11 -1.49 -4.38 0.32
CA LEU A 11 -1.48 -2.96 -0.02
C LEU A 11 -0.05 -2.44 -0.04
N ALA A 12 0.30 -1.62 -1.03
CA ALA A 12 1.55 -0.88 -1.08
C ALA A 12 1.28 0.62 -1.18
N LEU A 13 1.87 1.42 -0.28
CA LEU A 13 1.95 2.87 -0.39
C LEU A 13 3.32 3.25 -0.93
N VAL A 14 3.34 3.82 -2.14
CA VAL A 14 4.56 4.11 -2.88
C VAL A 14 4.96 5.56 -2.69
N HIS A 15 6.15 5.77 -2.11
CA HIS A 15 6.78 7.08 -1.98
C HIS A 15 7.84 7.34 -3.07
N PHE A 16 8.20 6.29 -3.82
CA PHE A 16 9.07 6.36 -5.00
C PHE A 16 8.80 5.16 -5.92
N PRO A 17 8.69 5.35 -7.24
CA PRO A 17 8.70 6.63 -7.97
C PRO A 17 7.30 7.28 -8.02
N VAL A 18 7.22 8.56 -7.69
CA VAL A 18 6.00 9.36 -7.77
C VAL A 18 6.30 10.73 -8.40
N TYR A 19 5.27 11.42 -8.88
CA TYR A 19 5.42 12.76 -9.44
C TYR A 19 5.28 13.84 -8.38
N ASN A 20 5.98 14.98 -8.60
CA ASN A 20 5.70 16.24 -7.94
C ASN A 20 4.73 17.10 -8.78
N LYS A 21 4.44 18.33 -8.32
CA LYS A 21 3.55 19.29 -8.99
C LYS A 21 4.01 19.66 -10.40
N THR A 22 5.32 19.64 -10.65
CA THR A 22 5.94 20.01 -11.93
C THR A 22 6.11 18.82 -12.89
N GLY A 23 5.69 17.61 -12.48
CA GLY A 23 5.78 16.40 -13.29
C GLY A 23 7.16 15.70 -13.24
N GLU A 24 8.02 16.09 -12.30
CA GLU A 24 9.30 15.44 -12.08
C GLU A 24 9.12 14.23 -11.17
N VAL A 25 9.88 13.17 -11.42
CA VAL A 25 9.89 11.98 -10.57
C VAL A 25 10.70 12.26 -9.31
N ILE A 26 10.05 12.10 -8.16
CA ILE A 26 10.63 12.38 -6.85
C ILE A 26 10.40 11.22 -5.88
N VAL A 27 11.09 11.28 -4.74
CA VAL A 27 10.75 10.54 -3.51
C VAL A 27 9.92 11.46 -2.63
N SER A 28 8.68 11.09 -2.32
CA SER A 28 7.87 11.82 -1.36
C SER A 28 8.19 11.41 0.08
N SER A 29 7.90 12.30 1.02
CA SER A 29 8.10 12.00 2.45
C SER A 29 7.03 11.04 2.98
N VAL A 30 7.46 10.09 3.80
CA VAL A 30 6.56 9.26 4.60
C VAL A 30 6.02 10.09 5.76
N THR A 31 4.74 10.05 6.02
CA THR A 31 4.13 10.68 7.18
C THR A 31 3.69 9.65 8.22
N THR A 32 3.72 10.03 9.50
CA THR A 32 3.24 9.16 10.57
C THR A 32 1.73 8.91 10.47
N LEU A 33 0.99 9.86 9.90
CA LEU A 33 -0.45 9.75 9.66
C LEU A 33 -0.75 8.63 8.67
N ASP A 34 -0.04 8.58 7.53
CA ASP A 34 -0.20 7.52 6.53
C ASP A 34 -0.03 6.14 7.14
N ILE A 35 1.02 5.97 7.95
CA ILE A 35 1.32 4.68 8.58
C ILE A 35 0.19 4.26 9.52
N HIS A 36 -0.26 5.16 10.40
CA HIS A 36 -1.30 4.83 11.36
C HIS A 36 -2.66 4.58 10.71
N ASP A 37 -3.09 5.46 9.83
CA ASP A 37 -4.44 5.40 9.27
C ASP A 37 -4.58 4.25 8.28
N ILE A 38 -3.57 4.03 7.42
CA ILE A 38 -3.60 2.92 6.47
C ILE A 38 -3.47 1.58 7.19
N SER A 39 -2.59 1.45 8.19
CA SER A 39 -2.49 0.21 8.98
C SER A 39 -3.81 -0.14 9.67
N ARG A 40 -4.51 0.85 10.23
CA ARG A 40 -5.83 0.64 10.86
C ARG A 40 -6.89 0.25 9.84
N ALA A 41 -6.91 0.89 8.67
CA ALA A 41 -7.79 0.51 7.57
C ALA A 41 -7.49 -0.93 7.11
N CYS A 42 -6.22 -1.28 6.91
CA CYS A 42 -5.80 -2.64 6.57
C CYS A 42 -6.29 -3.67 7.60
N ARG A 43 -6.17 -3.37 8.90
CA ARG A 43 -6.69 -4.26 9.96
C ARG A 43 -8.20 -4.37 9.91
N THR A 44 -8.92 -3.26 9.71
CA THR A 44 -10.38 -3.23 9.65
C THR A 44 -10.93 -4.04 8.48
N PHE A 45 -10.30 -3.95 7.32
CA PHE A 45 -10.76 -4.62 6.09
C PHE A 45 -10.08 -5.97 5.84
N GLY A 46 -9.28 -6.48 6.78
CA GLY A 46 -8.65 -7.79 6.65
C GLY A 46 -7.59 -7.87 5.57
N VAL A 47 -6.90 -6.77 5.27
CA VAL A 47 -5.75 -6.75 4.33
C VAL A 47 -4.60 -7.58 4.92
N GLY A 48 -3.89 -8.32 4.06
CA GLY A 48 -2.79 -9.21 4.47
C GLY A 48 -1.60 -8.43 5.01
N THR A 49 -0.85 -7.79 4.13
CA THR A 49 0.33 -6.99 4.48
C THR A 49 0.20 -5.59 3.91
N PHE A 50 0.62 -4.60 4.68
CA PHE A 50 0.78 -3.22 4.24
C PHE A 50 2.26 -2.91 4.02
N TYR A 51 2.64 -2.63 2.78
CA TYR A 51 4.00 -2.27 2.39
C TYR A 51 4.16 -0.77 2.26
N VAL A 52 5.16 -0.22 2.94
CA VAL A 52 5.63 1.16 2.78
C VAL A 52 6.85 1.14 1.87
N ILE A 53 6.73 1.71 0.68
CA ILE A 53 7.78 1.64 -0.35
C ILE A 53 8.54 2.95 -0.40
N THR A 54 9.79 2.95 0.07
CA THR A 54 10.70 4.10 0.00
C THR A 54 12.16 3.64 -0.04
N PRO A 55 13.01 4.17 -0.97
CA PRO A 55 14.42 3.84 -1.04
C PRO A 55 15.27 4.61 -0.01
N LEU A 56 14.72 5.64 0.64
CA LEU A 56 15.46 6.50 1.56
C LEU A 56 15.63 5.84 2.93
N LYS A 57 16.84 5.48 3.30
CA LYS A 57 17.16 4.82 4.57
C LYS A 57 16.67 5.61 5.79
N THR A 58 16.81 6.93 5.78
CA THR A 58 16.33 7.79 6.87
C THR A 58 14.83 7.70 7.09
N GLN A 59 14.05 7.57 6.02
CA GLN A 59 12.60 7.37 6.11
C GLN A 59 12.26 5.94 6.54
N GLN A 60 12.99 4.94 6.07
CA GLN A 60 12.84 3.56 6.54
C GLN A 60 13.09 3.48 8.04
N GLU A 61 14.16 4.11 8.54
CA GLU A 61 14.46 4.19 9.97
C GLU A 61 13.35 4.87 10.77
N LEU A 62 12.78 5.96 10.24
CA LEU A 62 11.64 6.64 10.86
C LEU A 62 10.46 5.68 11.02
N VAL A 63 10.10 4.96 9.96
CA VAL A 63 8.99 4.00 9.98
C VAL A 63 9.29 2.85 10.94
N HIS A 64 10.50 2.30 10.93
CA HIS A 64 10.89 1.24 11.85
C HIS A 64 10.83 1.68 13.31
N ARG A 65 11.28 2.90 13.65
CA ARG A 65 11.15 3.45 15.01
C ARG A 65 9.69 3.61 15.43
N LEU A 66 8.85 4.10 14.52
CA LEU A 66 7.42 4.25 14.78
C LEU A 66 6.77 2.88 15.03
N ILE A 67 7.03 1.91 14.17
CA ILE A 67 6.50 0.55 14.33
C ILE A 67 7.03 -0.07 15.64
N GLY A 68 8.33 0.00 15.91
CA GLY A 68 8.96 -0.53 17.12
C GLY A 68 8.35 0.06 18.40
N HIS A 69 8.06 1.36 18.43
CA HIS A 69 7.38 1.99 19.57
C HIS A 69 6.03 1.32 19.89
N TRP A 70 5.27 0.94 18.87
CA TRP A 70 3.95 0.35 19.03
C TRP A 70 3.96 -1.18 19.13
N LEU A 71 5.02 -1.85 18.68
CA LEU A 71 5.12 -3.31 18.78
C LEU A 71 5.78 -3.78 20.07
N GLU A 72 6.85 -3.09 20.52
CA GLU A 72 7.74 -3.53 21.59
C GLU A 72 7.87 -2.48 22.71
N GLY A 73 7.58 -1.20 22.43
CA GLY A 73 7.68 -0.11 23.37
C GLY A 73 6.43 0.09 24.23
N PHE A 74 6.41 1.19 25.02
CA PHE A 74 5.29 1.60 25.88
C PHE A 74 3.94 1.62 25.13
N GLY A 75 3.94 2.00 23.86
CA GLY A 75 2.72 2.01 23.03
C GLY A 75 2.05 0.65 22.90
N ALA A 76 2.85 -0.43 22.94
CA ALA A 76 2.34 -1.80 22.82
C ALA A 76 1.46 -2.22 24.00
N GLU A 77 1.79 -1.76 25.19
CA GLU A 77 1.03 -2.01 26.42
C GLU A 77 -0.15 -1.06 26.53
N TYR A 78 0.07 0.21 26.18
CA TYR A 78 -0.94 1.26 26.26
C TYR A 78 -2.11 1.05 25.28
N ASN A 79 -1.85 0.57 24.05
CA ASN A 79 -2.89 0.36 23.05
C ASN A 79 -2.66 -0.92 22.23
N PRO A 80 -3.09 -2.09 22.73
CA PRO A 80 -2.95 -3.37 22.05
C PRO A 80 -3.60 -3.42 20.66
N ILE A 81 -4.71 -2.70 20.46
CA ILE A 81 -5.42 -2.64 19.16
C ILE A 81 -4.55 -1.96 18.10
N ARG A 82 -3.81 -0.91 18.49
CA ARG A 82 -2.87 -0.23 17.60
C ARG A 82 -1.67 -1.11 17.28
N LYS A 83 -1.17 -1.85 18.27
CA LYS A 83 -0.16 -2.89 18.06
C LYS A 83 -0.60 -3.87 16.96
N GLU A 84 -1.80 -4.43 17.08
CA GLU A 84 -2.36 -5.35 16.09
C GLU A 84 -2.43 -4.73 14.68
N ALA A 85 -2.81 -3.46 14.56
CA ALA A 85 -2.88 -2.79 13.26
C ALA A 85 -1.51 -2.67 12.58
N LEU A 86 -0.44 -2.41 13.36
CA LEU A 86 0.91 -2.20 12.85
C LEU A 86 1.71 -3.49 12.63
N LEU A 87 1.28 -4.63 13.20
CA LEU A 87 1.97 -5.92 13.06
C LEU A 87 2.23 -6.35 11.63
N LYS A 88 1.39 -5.95 10.70
CA LYS A 88 1.48 -6.32 9.28
C LYS A 88 2.02 -5.21 8.40
N THR A 89 2.62 -4.18 8.99
CA THR A 89 3.25 -3.08 8.26
C THR A 89 4.72 -3.36 8.05
N VAL A 90 5.15 -3.38 6.79
CA VAL A 90 6.52 -3.75 6.37
C VAL A 90 7.08 -2.67 5.47
N VAL A 91 8.37 -2.35 5.65
CA VAL A 91 9.09 -1.38 4.81
C VAL A 91 9.87 -2.11 3.74
N LYS A 92 9.83 -1.62 2.49
CA LYS A 92 10.60 -2.13 1.36
C LYS A 92 11.28 -0.99 0.59
N ASN A 93 12.42 -1.30 -0.06
CA ASN A 93 13.14 -0.32 -0.87
C ASN A 93 12.40 0.03 -2.18
N ASN A 94 11.73 -0.96 -2.76
CA ASN A 94 11.04 -0.85 -4.05
C ASN A 94 9.82 -1.79 -4.08
N LEU A 95 8.99 -1.63 -5.11
CA LEU A 95 7.77 -2.42 -5.27
C LEU A 95 8.09 -3.90 -5.60
N GLU A 96 9.18 -4.14 -6.30
CA GLU A 96 9.62 -5.50 -6.68
C GLU A 96 9.89 -6.37 -5.45
N GLU A 97 10.47 -5.80 -4.39
CA GLU A 97 10.67 -6.51 -3.11
C GLU A 97 9.34 -6.91 -2.46
N ALA A 98 8.34 -6.03 -2.51
CA ALA A 98 7.00 -6.36 -2.01
C ALA A 98 6.33 -7.46 -2.85
N VAL A 99 6.41 -7.36 -4.17
CA VAL A 99 5.90 -8.39 -5.10
C VAL A 99 6.57 -9.74 -4.85
N LYS A 100 7.89 -9.74 -4.64
CA LYS A 100 8.65 -10.97 -4.33
C LYS A 100 8.16 -11.60 -3.03
N GLU A 101 8.02 -10.83 -1.97
CA GLU A 101 7.57 -11.34 -0.68
C GLU A 101 6.15 -11.92 -0.75
N VAL A 102 5.21 -11.22 -1.41
CA VAL A 102 3.86 -11.75 -1.61
C VAL A 102 3.89 -13.05 -2.43
N SER A 103 4.77 -13.11 -3.46
CA SER A 103 4.93 -14.32 -4.29
C SER A 103 5.46 -15.50 -3.49
N GLU A 104 6.42 -15.26 -2.60
CA GLU A 104 6.99 -16.31 -1.71
C GLU A 104 5.96 -16.81 -0.70
N GLN A 105 5.14 -15.91 -0.13
CA GLN A 105 4.11 -16.26 0.84
C GLN A 105 2.92 -17.02 0.23
N SER A 106 2.52 -16.66 -1.00
CA SER A 106 1.33 -17.21 -1.64
C SER A 106 1.62 -18.33 -2.66
N GLY A 107 2.89 -18.53 -3.03
CA GLY A 107 3.30 -19.45 -4.09
C GLY A 107 3.00 -18.95 -5.51
N LYS A 108 2.45 -17.73 -5.66
CA LYS A 108 2.06 -17.14 -6.95
C LYS A 108 2.39 -15.67 -7.00
N LYS A 109 2.73 -15.15 -8.19
CA LYS A 109 2.94 -13.72 -8.41
C LYS A 109 1.62 -12.97 -8.18
N PRO A 110 1.61 -11.91 -7.35
CA PRO A 110 0.43 -11.11 -7.13
C PRO A 110 0.07 -10.30 -8.39
N ARG A 111 -1.24 -10.13 -8.60
CA ARG A 111 -1.77 -9.20 -9.58
C ARG A 111 -1.58 -7.78 -9.05
N ILE A 112 -0.98 -6.90 -9.85
CA ILE A 112 -0.68 -5.52 -9.48
C ILE A 112 -1.84 -4.64 -9.95
N ILE A 113 -2.52 -3.97 -9.01
CA ILE A 113 -3.62 -3.06 -9.27
C ILE A 113 -3.22 -1.67 -8.78
N VAL A 114 -2.97 -0.76 -9.70
CA VAL A 114 -2.65 0.63 -9.36
C VAL A 114 -3.92 1.45 -9.16
N THR A 115 -3.81 2.48 -8.33
CA THR A 115 -4.89 3.43 -8.06
C THR A 115 -4.45 4.85 -8.43
N GLY A 116 -5.40 5.71 -8.75
CA GLY A 116 -5.13 7.10 -9.05
C GLY A 116 -6.40 7.91 -9.27
N ALA A 117 -6.27 9.24 -9.25
CA ALA A 117 -7.39 10.16 -9.50
C ALA A 117 -7.72 10.33 -11.00
N LYS A 118 -6.83 9.89 -11.89
CA LYS A 118 -7.01 9.95 -13.35
C LYS A 118 -7.28 8.58 -13.92
N ARG A 119 -8.07 8.52 -14.98
CA ARG A 119 -8.25 7.28 -15.75
C ARG A 119 -6.93 6.88 -16.40
N ALA A 120 -6.58 5.62 -16.29
CA ALA A 120 -5.38 5.02 -16.87
C ALA A 120 -5.75 3.87 -17.82
N PRO A 121 -4.82 3.41 -18.69
CA PRO A 121 -5.00 2.19 -19.47
C PRO A 121 -5.33 0.98 -18.59
N ARG A 122 -6.00 -0.03 -19.16
CA ARG A 122 -6.43 -1.25 -18.44
C ARG A 122 -7.30 -0.96 -17.22
N GLY A 123 -8.20 0.03 -17.36
CA GLY A 123 -9.12 0.41 -16.30
C GLY A 123 -10.06 -0.74 -15.91
N ILE A 124 -10.13 -1.05 -14.60
CA ILE A 124 -11.05 -2.02 -14.03
C ILE A 124 -12.01 -1.32 -13.07
N GLY A 125 -13.31 -1.62 -13.19
CA GLY A 125 -14.33 -1.11 -12.28
C GLY A 125 -14.37 -1.89 -10.97
N TYR A 126 -14.93 -1.28 -9.92
CA TYR A 126 -14.99 -1.86 -8.57
C TYR A 126 -15.68 -3.22 -8.52
N GLU A 127 -16.80 -3.39 -9.20
CA GLU A 127 -17.54 -4.66 -9.21
C GLU A 127 -16.78 -5.78 -9.93
N ALA A 128 -16.04 -5.46 -10.99
CA ALA A 128 -15.19 -6.43 -11.69
C ALA A 128 -14.01 -6.83 -10.79
N LEU A 129 -13.32 -5.86 -10.18
CA LEU A 129 -12.21 -6.13 -9.26
C LEU A 129 -12.66 -6.95 -8.04
N LYS A 130 -13.84 -6.67 -7.48
CA LYS A 130 -14.42 -7.44 -6.39
C LYS A 130 -14.64 -8.92 -6.75
N LYS A 131 -15.02 -9.21 -7.99
CA LYS A 131 -15.14 -10.59 -8.49
C LYS A 131 -13.77 -11.26 -8.57
N GLU A 132 -12.74 -10.54 -9.01
CA GLU A 132 -11.37 -11.06 -9.08
C GLU A 132 -10.80 -11.38 -7.69
N PHE A 133 -11.04 -10.56 -6.69
CA PHE A 133 -10.60 -10.81 -5.30
C PHE A 133 -11.19 -12.11 -4.73
N LYS A 134 -12.40 -12.49 -5.14
CA LYS A 134 -13.04 -13.74 -4.71
C LYS A 134 -12.40 -14.99 -5.31
N GLN A 135 -11.55 -14.88 -6.32
CA GLN A 135 -10.88 -16.02 -6.96
C GLN A 135 -9.72 -16.59 -6.10
N GLY A 136 -9.36 -15.90 -5.01
CA GLY A 136 -8.31 -16.36 -4.10
C GLY A 136 -6.88 -16.13 -4.59
N GLU A 137 -6.69 -15.56 -5.79
CA GLU A 137 -5.36 -15.17 -6.28
C GLU A 137 -4.80 -13.99 -5.48
N PRO A 138 -3.47 -13.93 -5.26
CA PRO A 138 -2.87 -12.82 -4.53
C PRO A 138 -2.97 -11.52 -5.35
N ASN A 139 -3.30 -10.44 -4.67
CA ASN A 139 -3.47 -9.12 -5.25
C ASN A 139 -2.68 -8.09 -4.44
N LEU A 140 -2.01 -7.17 -5.12
CA LEU A 140 -1.29 -6.05 -4.53
C LEU A 140 -1.90 -4.73 -5.04
N LEU A 141 -2.67 -4.07 -4.16
CA LEU A 141 -3.21 -2.72 -4.40
C LEU A 141 -2.10 -1.71 -4.17
N VAL A 142 -1.83 -0.90 -5.19
CA VAL A 142 -0.73 0.07 -5.18
C VAL A 142 -1.28 1.49 -5.18
N PHE A 143 -1.00 2.22 -4.12
CA PHE A 143 -1.34 3.63 -3.94
C PHE A 143 -0.09 4.48 -4.11
N GLY A 144 -0.22 5.58 -4.83
CA GLY A 144 0.82 6.61 -4.93
C GLY A 144 0.61 7.72 -3.92
N THR A 145 1.69 8.45 -3.67
CA THR A 145 1.69 9.70 -2.90
C THR A 145 2.00 10.88 -3.83
N GLY A 146 2.13 12.08 -3.29
CA GLY A 146 2.42 13.27 -4.08
C GLY A 146 1.38 13.51 -5.18
N TRP A 147 1.84 13.63 -6.43
CA TRP A 147 0.99 13.88 -7.61
C TRP A 147 0.69 12.61 -8.41
N GLY A 148 0.88 11.45 -7.78
CA GLY A 148 0.54 10.13 -8.33
C GLY A 148 1.77 9.30 -8.71
N LEU A 149 1.49 8.04 -9.03
CA LEU A 149 2.48 7.05 -9.43
C LEU A 149 3.14 7.43 -10.76
N GLU A 150 4.42 7.07 -10.88
CA GLU A 150 5.18 7.24 -12.12
C GLU A 150 4.57 6.38 -13.26
N LYS A 151 4.64 6.91 -14.49
CA LYS A 151 3.96 6.36 -15.66
C LYS A 151 4.36 4.91 -15.97
N ASN A 152 5.66 4.58 -15.92
CA ASN A 152 6.12 3.23 -16.22
C ASN A 152 5.59 2.20 -15.21
N LEU A 153 5.40 2.62 -13.94
CA LEU A 153 4.79 1.76 -12.93
C LEU A 153 3.33 1.47 -13.27
N ILE A 154 2.58 2.50 -13.70
CA ILE A 154 1.20 2.36 -14.13
C ILE A 154 1.09 1.46 -15.38
N GLU A 155 1.98 1.63 -16.34
CA GLU A 155 1.99 0.85 -17.59
C GLU A 155 2.32 -0.63 -17.39
N LYS A 156 3.12 -0.95 -16.37
CA LYS A 156 3.50 -2.33 -16.01
C LYS A 156 2.46 -3.04 -15.13
N ALA A 157 1.48 -2.31 -14.60
CA ALA A 157 0.44 -2.90 -13.77
C ALA A 157 -0.53 -3.77 -14.59
N ASP A 158 -1.11 -4.77 -13.95
CA ASP A 158 -2.11 -5.64 -14.57
C ASP A 158 -3.43 -4.88 -14.79
N HIS A 159 -3.82 -4.06 -13.79
CA HIS A 159 -5.01 -3.22 -13.84
C HIS A 159 -4.78 -1.84 -13.23
N ALA A 160 -5.57 -0.87 -13.69
CA ALA A 160 -5.73 0.41 -13.02
C ALA A 160 -7.17 0.53 -12.52
N LEU A 161 -7.37 0.67 -11.21
CA LEU A 161 -8.70 0.86 -10.64
C LEU A 161 -9.28 2.18 -11.13
N LEU A 162 -10.51 2.15 -11.61
CA LEU A 162 -11.19 3.38 -12.04
C LEU A 162 -11.29 4.35 -10.87
N PRO A 163 -11.04 5.66 -11.10
CA PRO A 163 -11.13 6.65 -10.05
C PRO A 163 -12.55 6.74 -9.48
N ILE A 164 -12.65 7.10 -8.20
CA ILE A 164 -13.92 7.48 -7.59
C ILE A 164 -14.35 8.82 -8.19
N GLU A 165 -15.56 8.88 -8.71
CA GLU A 165 -16.10 10.14 -9.24
C GLU A 165 -16.39 11.09 -8.08
N GLY A 166 -15.86 12.29 -8.14
CA GLY A 166 -15.99 13.30 -7.10
C GLY A 166 -14.97 14.42 -7.25
N LEU A 167 -15.07 15.42 -6.39
CA LEU A 167 -14.09 16.50 -6.30
C LEU A 167 -12.80 15.95 -5.67
N SER A 168 -11.72 16.01 -6.42
CA SER A 168 -10.39 15.75 -5.88
C SER A 168 -9.84 17.02 -5.24
N LEU A 169 -9.48 16.94 -3.95
CA LEU A 169 -8.81 18.05 -3.24
C LEU A 169 -7.45 18.43 -3.85
N ILE A 170 -6.87 17.56 -4.68
CA ILE A 170 -5.59 17.79 -5.35
C ILE A 170 -5.75 18.66 -6.60
N HIS A 171 -6.98 18.87 -7.07
CA HIS A 171 -7.29 19.59 -8.31
C HIS A 171 -8.09 20.87 -8.07
N ILE A 172 -8.14 21.36 -6.84
CA ILE A 172 -8.69 22.66 -6.47
C ILE A 172 -7.58 23.71 -6.53
#